data_f2c5e85284e2195eadf887d39de673a3
#
_entry.id   f2c5e85284e2195eadf887d39de673a3
#
_cell.length_a   1.000
_cell.length_b   1.000
_cell.length_c   1.000
_cell.angle_alpha   90.00
_cell.angle_beta   90.00
_cell.angle_gamma   90.00
#
_symmetry.space_group_name_H-M   'P 1'
#
loop_
_entity.id
_entity.type
_entity.pdbx_description
1 polymer ?
#
loop_
_entity_poly.entity_id
_entity_poly.type
_entity_poly.pdbx_seq_one_letter_code
_entity_poly.pdbx_strand_id
1 'polypeptide(L)'
;LCAIDIVKEEFINHGKLDTKTHLFAVGRVGTPANLMISHDGGATWTSQSMSKDCQMLFDIKMFNKNVGIVCAATHADIAQSNALILKTVDGGKTWQKVYQSTRPYETTWKASFPTEKVGYVTIQSYHPDPTVKQQRVAKTVDGGATWTEINLVEEAGAREFGIGFINENHGFVGTLNSGFETKDGGATWSKMDLGRACNKIRIYHTKEGKTYGYAIGLNVFKLSKF
;
A
#
# COMPACT_ATOMS: atom_id res chain seq x y z
N LEU A 1 10.52 0.95 10.96
CA LEU A 1 9.24 1.49 10.52
C LEU A 1 9.23 1.58 8.99
N CYS A 2 8.22 0.98 8.33
CA CYS A 2 8.08 0.99 6.87
C CYS A 2 6.95 1.93 6.40
N ALA A 3 5.88 2.02 7.18
CA ALA A 3 4.75 2.88 6.87
C ALA A 3 4.01 3.34 8.13
N ILE A 4 3.30 4.44 7.97
CA ILE A 4 2.35 4.98 8.94
C ILE A 4 1.13 5.49 8.18
N ASP A 5 -0.06 5.26 8.75
CA ASP A 5 -1.31 5.86 8.27
C ASP A 5 -2.02 6.58 9.42
N ILE A 6 -2.78 7.60 9.07
CA ILE A 6 -3.42 8.53 10.01
C ILE A 6 -4.91 8.55 9.73
N VAL A 7 -5.70 8.26 10.75
CA VAL A 7 -7.16 8.35 10.71
C VAL A 7 -7.63 9.44 11.67
N LYS A 8 -8.48 10.33 11.18
CA LYS A 8 -9.17 11.34 11.99
C LYS A 8 -10.60 10.94 12.19
N GLU A 9 -11.02 10.90 13.45
CA GLU A 9 -12.40 10.65 13.86
C GLU A 9 -12.99 11.96 14.39
N GLU A 10 -14.01 12.45 13.72
CA GLU A 10 -14.77 13.63 14.18
C GLU A 10 -15.91 13.18 15.09
N PHE A 11 -16.13 13.88 16.20
CA PHE A 11 -17.20 13.59 17.15
C PHE A 11 -17.66 14.86 17.84
N ILE A 12 -18.86 14.82 18.43
CA ILE A 12 -19.39 15.95 19.21
C ILE A 12 -18.97 15.79 20.68
N ASN A 13 -18.25 16.78 21.17
CA ASN A 13 -17.79 16.88 22.55
C ASN A 13 -18.38 18.14 23.18
N HIS A 14 -19.27 18.01 24.18
CA HIS A 14 -19.98 19.12 24.82
C HIS A 14 -20.60 20.11 23.81
N GLY A 15 -21.24 19.58 22.74
CA GLY A 15 -21.89 20.39 21.70
C GLY A 15 -20.95 21.07 20.70
N LYS A 16 -19.64 20.78 20.75
CA LYS A 16 -18.65 21.27 19.79
C LYS A 16 -18.05 20.09 19.00
N LEU A 17 -17.76 20.35 17.72
CA LEU A 17 -17.03 19.39 16.90
C LEU A 17 -15.60 19.28 17.41
N ASP A 18 -15.17 18.06 17.71
CA ASP A 18 -13.83 17.71 18.14
C ASP A 18 -13.26 16.62 17.25
N THR A 19 -11.94 16.44 17.25
CA THR A 19 -11.25 15.48 16.38
C THR A 19 -10.27 14.63 17.17
N LYS A 20 -10.43 13.32 17.10
CA LYS A 20 -9.48 12.36 17.64
C LYS A 20 -8.59 11.81 16.51
N THR A 21 -7.29 11.80 16.74
CA THR A 21 -6.31 11.30 15.76
C THR A 21 -5.82 9.93 16.19
N HIS A 22 -5.97 8.95 15.28
CA HIS A 22 -5.46 7.60 15.41
C HIS A 22 -4.30 7.39 14.45
N LEU A 23 -3.20 6.82 14.92
CA LEU A 23 -2.01 6.52 14.15
C LEU A 23 -1.77 5.02 14.16
N PHE A 24 -1.50 4.47 12.98
CA PHE A 24 -1.17 3.07 12.79
C PHE A 24 0.15 2.97 12.04
N ALA A 25 1.12 2.30 12.62
CA ALA A 25 2.45 2.20 12.04
C ALA A 25 2.90 0.75 11.98
N VAL A 26 3.51 0.36 10.85
CA VAL A 26 3.97 -1.00 10.61
C VAL A 26 5.42 -1.04 10.18
N GLY A 27 6.08 -2.15 10.45
CA GLY A 27 7.43 -2.37 9.97
C GLY A 27 8.08 -3.61 10.55
N ARG A 28 9.21 -3.95 9.93
CA ARG A 28 10.14 -4.96 10.39
C ARG A 28 11.56 -4.56 10.01
N VAL A 29 12.44 -4.47 10.99
CA VAL A 29 13.89 -4.42 10.76
C VAL A 29 14.56 -5.27 11.84
N GLY A 30 15.07 -6.44 11.46
CA GLY A 30 15.78 -7.35 12.37
C GLY A 30 14.96 -7.97 13.52
N THR A 31 13.65 -7.71 13.56
CA THR A 31 12.71 -8.18 14.58
C THR A 31 11.45 -8.75 13.93
N PRO A 32 10.58 -9.44 14.67
CA PRO A 32 9.26 -9.83 14.17
C PRO A 32 8.47 -8.66 13.58
N ALA A 33 7.58 -8.94 12.64
CA ALA A 33 6.65 -7.96 12.10
C ALA A 33 5.78 -7.38 13.23
N ASN A 34 5.72 -6.04 13.32
CA ASN A 34 5.00 -5.35 14.39
C ASN A 34 4.06 -4.29 13.84
N LEU A 35 2.90 -4.19 14.49
CA LEU A 35 1.95 -3.09 14.38
C LEU A 35 2.07 -2.23 15.63
N MET A 36 2.19 -0.93 15.46
CA MET A 36 2.16 0.07 16.52
C MET A 36 0.92 0.93 16.35
N ILE A 37 0.20 1.18 17.43
CA ILE A 37 -1.07 1.93 17.42
C ILE A 37 -1.02 3.01 18.49
N SER A 38 -1.43 4.21 18.10
CA SER A 38 -1.72 5.32 19.00
C SER A 38 -3.17 5.79 18.79
N HIS A 39 -3.85 6.10 19.87
CA HIS A 39 -5.22 6.64 19.82
C HIS A 39 -5.31 8.07 20.40
N ASP A 40 -4.19 8.71 20.62
CA ASP A 40 -4.06 10.04 21.26
C ASP A 40 -3.12 10.98 20.48
N GLY A 41 -3.07 10.81 19.16
CA GLY A 41 -2.24 11.66 18.29
C GLY A 41 -0.73 11.39 18.39
N GLY A 42 -0.34 10.23 18.94
CA GLY A 42 1.06 9.83 19.06
C GLY A 42 1.67 10.08 20.44
N ALA A 43 0.89 10.55 21.41
CA ALA A 43 1.36 10.76 22.77
C ALA A 43 1.72 9.44 23.44
N THR A 44 0.90 8.39 23.26
CA THR A 44 1.19 7.04 23.72
C THR A 44 1.05 6.02 22.58
N TRP A 45 1.80 4.90 22.70
CA TRP A 45 1.81 3.84 21.70
C TRP A 45 1.73 2.47 22.33
N THR A 46 0.95 1.61 21.72
CA THR A 46 0.95 0.17 21.97
C THR A 46 1.64 -0.55 20.81
N SER A 47 2.32 -1.66 21.10
CA SER A 47 2.96 -2.50 20.09
C SER A 47 2.40 -3.91 20.15
N GLN A 48 2.11 -4.46 18.96
CA GLN A 48 1.58 -5.81 18.80
C GLN A 48 2.42 -6.58 17.79
N SER A 49 2.88 -7.76 18.16
CA SER A 49 3.54 -8.68 17.24
C SER A 49 2.52 -9.26 16.26
N MET A 50 2.85 -9.24 14.97
CA MET A 50 2.07 -9.86 13.90
C MET A 50 2.70 -11.16 13.37
N SER A 51 3.63 -11.76 14.11
CA SER A 51 4.36 -12.97 13.69
C SER A 51 3.48 -14.19 13.42
N LYS A 52 2.26 -14.20 13.97
CA LYS A 52 1.27 -15.26 13.71
C LYS A 52 0.64 -15.11 12.32
N ASP A 53 0.57 -13.89 11.79
CA ASP A 53 -0.17 -13.56 10.60
C ASP A 53 0.76 -13.34 9.39
N CYS A 54 1.95 -12.78 9.63
CA CYS A 54 2.94 -12.48 8.58
C CYS A 54 4.36 -12.40 9.15
N GLN A 55 5.35 -12.42 8.25
CA GLN A 55 6.76 -12.31 8.63
C GLN A 55 7.39 -10.97 8.24
N MET A 56 6.80 -10.23 7.29
CA MET A 56 7.23 -8.90 6.89
C MET A 56 6.01 -7.98 6.69
N LEU A 57 6.19 -6.68 6.98
CA LEU A 57 5.18 -5.64 6.81
C LEU A 57 5.78 -4.44 6.07
N PHE A 58 5.10 -3.94 5.04
CA PHE A 58 5.62 -2.91 4.14
C PHE A 58 4.75 -1.67 4.03
N ASP A 59 3.43 -1.81 4.15
CA ASP A 59 2.50 -0.68 4.11
C ASP A 59 1.24 -0.97 4.92
N ILE A 60 0.54 0.08 5.30
CA ILE A 60 -0.74 0.02 5.99
C ILE A 60 -1.66 1.08 5.43
N LYS A 61 -2.93 0.73 5.22
CA LYS A 61 -4.02 1.66 4.91
C LYS A 61 -5.20 1.39 5.81
N MET A 62 -5.54 2.38 6.62
CA MET A 62 -6.74 2.35 7.45
C MET A 62 -7.83 3.22 6.81
N PHE A 63 -9.04 2.69 6.67
CA PHE A 63 -10.21 3.44 6.18
C PHE A 63 -10.87 4.21 7.33
N ASN A 64 -10.86 3.62 8.51
CA ASN A 64 -11.28 4.21 9.77
C ASN A 64 -10.49 3.55 10.92
N LYS A 65 -10.80 3.89 12.16
CA LYS A 65 -10.09 3.34 13.33
C LYS A 65 -10.18 1.82 13.48
N ASN A 66 -11.15 1.17 12.81
CA ASN A 66 -11.41 -0.27 12.94
C ASN A 66 -11.05 -1.06 11.67
N VAL A 67 -11.24 -0.49 10.49
CA VAL A 67 -11.13 -1.21 9.22
C VAL A 67 -9.91 -0.76 8.45
N GLY A 68 -9.11 -1.71 8.00
CA GLY A 68 -7.94 -1.44 7.19
C GLY A 68 -7.28 -2.69 6.63
N ILE A 69 -6.22 -2.48 5.84
CA ILE A 69 -5.40 -3.54 5.27
C ILE A 69 -3.92 -3.28 5.56
N VAL A 70 -3.13 -4.34 5.53
CA VAL A 70 -1.66 -4.26 5.49
C VAL A 70 -1.10 -5.00 4.30
N CYS A 71 -0.02 -4.43 3.72
CA CYS A 71 0.83 -5.07 2.73
C CYS A 71 1.92 -5.85 3.46
N ALA A 72 2.01 -7.14 3.18
CA ALA A 72 2.82 -8.06 3.95
C ALA A 72 3.50 -9.13 3.07
N ALA A 73 4.26 -10.00 3.72
CA ALA A 73 4.83 -11.19 3.13
C ALA A 73 4.78 -12.37 4.11
N THR A 74 4.66 -13.58 3.55
CA THR A 74 4.45 -14.80 4.34
C THR A 74 5.71 -15.29 5.05
N HIS A 75 6.90 -15.00 4.51
CA HIS A 75 8.15 -15.51 5.03
C HIS A 75 9.24 -14.43 5.09
N ALA A 76 10.17 -14.58 6.04
CA ALA A 76 11.31 -13.67 6.20
C ALA A 76 12.39 -13.88 5.14
N ASP A 77 12.58 -15.13 4.69
CA ASP A 77 13.41 -15.47 3.54
C ASP A 77 12.60 -15.22 2.27
N ILE A 78 13.11 -14.32 1.44
CA ILE A 78 12.42 -13.92 0.21
C ILE A 78 12.23 -15.10 -0.77
N ALA A 79 13.14 -16.07 -0.77
CA ALA A 79 13.06 -17.24 -1.63
C ALA A 79 11.85 -18.14 -1.33
N GLN A 80 11.31 -18.03 -0.12
CA GLN A 80 10.14 -18.78 0.34
C GLN A 80 8.89 -17.89 0.50
N SER A 81 9.05 -16.59 0.25
CA SER A 81 8.01 -15.60 0.53
C SER A 81 6.99 -15.51 -0.60
N ASN A 82 5.73 -15.44 -0.22
CA ASN A 82 4.61 -15.08 -1.09
C ASN A 82 4.09 -13.69 -0.72
N ALA A 83 3.57 -12.98 -1.69
CA ALA A 83 2.87 -11.71 -1.47
C ALA A 83 1.59 -11.96 -0.64
N LEU A 84 1.33 -11.10 0.35
CA LEU A 84 0.25 -11.29 1.31
C LEU A 84 -0.47 -9.96 1.57
N ILE A 85 -1.80 -10.00 1.61
CA ILE A 85 -2.62 -8.89 2.11
C ILE A 85 -3.48 -9.43 3.26
N LEU A 86 -3.42 -8.72 4.38
CA LEU A 86 -4.26 -8.98 5.54
C LEU A 86 -5.23 -7.83 5.73
N LYS A 87 -6.44 -8.13 6.20
CA LYS A 87 -7.50 -7.16 6.50
C LYS A 87 -7.91 -7.27 7.96
N THR A 88 -8.12 -6.13 8.60
CA THR A 88 -8.71 -6.03 9.93
C THR A 88 -10.06 -5.32 9.87
N VAL A 89 -10.95 -5.64 10.80
CA VAL A 89 -12.25 -4.96 11.01
C VAL A 89 -12.45 -4.56 12.48
N ASP A 90 -11.41 -4.75 13.32
CA ASP A 90 -11.44 -4.51 14.76
C ASP A 90 -10.28 -3.63 15.27
N GLY A 91 -9.70 -2.82 14.37
CA GLY A 91 -8.62 -1.91 14.71
C GLY A 91 -7.25 -2.57 14.86
N GLY A 92 -7.06 -3.70 14.18
CA GLY A 92 -5.79 -4.42 14.17
C GLY A 92 -5.64 -5.45 15.29
N LYS A 93 -6.70 -5.73 16.07
CA LYS A 93 -6.67 -6.78 17.10
C LYS A 93 -6.57 -8.17 16.48
N THR A 94 -7.32 -8.38 15.37
CA THR A 94 -7.26 -9.60 14.56
C THR A 94 -7.10 -9.27 13.07
N TRP A 95 -6.50 -10.21 12.34
CA TRP A 95 -6.22 -10.06 10.91
C TRP A 95 -6.68 -11.29 10.15
N GLN A 96 -7.38 -11.05 9.04
CA GLN A 96 -7.81 -12.08 8.11
C GLN A 96 -6.97 -12.01 6.84
N LYS A 97 -6.48 -13.14 6.37
CA LYS A 97 -5.85 -13.26 5.06
C LYS A 97 -6.91 -13.12 3.97
N VAL A 98 -6.79 -12.06 3.15
CA VAL A 98 -7.70 -11.75 2.04
C VAL A 98 -7.06 -11.95 0.67
N TYR A 99 -5.73 -12.04 0.62
CA TYR A 99 -4.99 -12.38 -0.59
C TYR A 99 -3.64 -13.00 -0.22
N GLN A 100 -3.23 -14.00 -1.00
CA GLN A 100 -1.88 -14.56 -0.98
C GLN A 100 -1.53 -15.06 -2.38
N SER A 101 -0.36 -14.67 -2.90
CA SER A 101 0.15 -15.24 -4.16
C SER A 101 0.61 -16.68 -3.97
N THR A 102 0.67 -17.43 -5.06
CA THR A 102 1.19 -18.81 -5.06
C THR A 102 2.65 -18.90 -5.50
N ARG A 103 3.25 -17.75 -5.86
CA ARG A 103 4.62 -17.69 -6.39
C ARG A 103 5.59 -17.31 -5.29
N PRO A 104 6.75 -18.01 -5.18
CA PRO A 104 7.83 -17.61 -4.29
C PRO A 104 8.49 -16.31 -4.78
N TYR A 105 9.38 -15.75 -3.95
CA TYR A 105 10.09 -14.49 -4.18
C TYR A 105 9.20 -13.25 -4.27
N GLU A 106 7.96 -13.31 -3.80
CA GLU A 106 7.04 -12.18 -3.89
C GLU A 106 6.72 -11.56 -2.52
N THR A 107 6.50 -10.26 -2.55
CA THR A 107 5.93 -9.47 -1.45
C THR A 107 4.89 -8.51 -2.00
N THR A 108 3.90 -8.14 -1.22
CA THR A 108 3.18 -6.89 -1.48
C THR A 108 4.02 -5.71 -1.00
N TRP A 109 3.91 -4.54 -1.64
CA TRP A 109 4.79 -3.42 -1.29
C TRP A 109 4.05 -2.17 -0.84
N LYS A 110 3.23 -1.55 -1.71
CA LYS A 110 2.50 -0.32 -1.43
C LYS A 110 1.06 -0.43 -1.88
N ALA A 111 0.18 0.25 -1.13
CA ALA A 111 -1.24 0.30 -1.40
C ALA A 111 -1.67 1.73 -1.79
N SER A 112 -2.68 1.81 -2.67
CA SER A 112 -3.39 3.04 -3.01
C SER A 112 -4.87 2.75 -3.09
N PHE A 113 -5.67 3.53 -2.37
CA PHE A 113 -7.12 3.44 -2.37
C PHE A 113 -7.71 4.80 -2.76
N PRO A 114 -8.06 5.00 -4.05
CA PRO A 114 -8.74 6.20 -4.50
C PRO A 114 -10.16 6.34 -3.93
N THR A 115 -10.80 5.22 -3.60
CA THR A 115 -12.07 5.15 -2.86
C THR A 115 -11.99 4.06 -1.79
N GLU A 116 -12.95 4.01 -0.87
CA GLU A 116 -12.99 2.93 0.13
C GLU A 116 -13.25 1.54 -0.48
N LYS A 117 -13.84 1.49 -1.68
CA LYS A 117 -14.17 0.23 -2.38
C LYS A 117 -13.06 -0.22 -3.32
N VAL A 118 -12.49 0.71 -4.08
CA VAL A 118 -11.49 0.38 -5.10
C VAL A 118 -10.09 0.64 -4.58
N GLY A 119 -9.25 -0.37 -4.66
CA GLY A 119 -7.87 -0.29 -4.20
C GLY A 119 -6.91 -1.11 -5.05
N TYR A 120 -5.64 -0.74 -4.97
CA TYR A 120 -4.55 -1.32 -5.73
C TYR A 120 -3.35 -1.55 -4.82
N VAL A 121 -2.68 -2.68 -4.99
CA VAL A 121 -1.47 -3.05 -4.25
C VAL A 121 -0.42 -3.57 -5.22
N THR A 122 0.79 -3.03 -5.18
CA THR A 122 1.91 -3.57 -5.97
C THR A 122 2.39 -4.90 -5.39
N ILE A 123 2.63 -5.87 -6.27
CA ILE A 123 3.25 -7.16 -5.97
C ILE A 123 4.66 -7.11 -6.54
N GLN A 124 5.64 -7.07 -5.66
CA GLN A 124 7.05 -7.00 -6.01
C GLN A 124 7.66 -8.39 -6.08
N SER A 125 8.31 -8.72 -7.21
CA SER A 125 9.05 -9.96 -7.37
C SER A 125 10.55 -9.74 -7.19
N TYR A 126 11.17 -10.63 -6.45
CA TYR A 126 12.61 -10.72 -6.24
C TYR A 126 13.19 -11.99 -6.88
N HIS A 127 12.50 -12.55 -7.87
CA HIS A 127 12.96 -13.76 -8.54
C HIS A 127 14.38 -13.57 -9.08
N PRO A 128 15.32 -14.51 -8.82
CA PRO A 128 16.72 -14.35 -9.21
C PRO A 128 16.94 -14.41 -10.72
N ASP A 129 16.08 -15.12 -11.45
CA ASP A 129 16.09 -15.15 -12.90
C ASP A 129 15.44 -13.89 -13.46
N PRO A 130 16.19 -13.00 -14.13
CA PRO A 130 15.68 -11.74 -14.66
C PRO A 130 14.71 -11.92 -15.84
N THR A 131 14.65 -13.12 -16.43
CA THR A 131 13.72 -13.41 -17.54
C THR A 131 12.31 -13.74 -17.05
N VAL A 132 12.15 -14.04 -15.76
CA VAL A 132 10.86 -14.29 -15.15
C VAL A 132 10.10 -12.98 -15.02
N LYS A 133 9.00 -12.87 -15.77
CA LYS A 133 8.13 -11.69 -15.80
C LYS A 133 7.02 -11.87 -14.78
N GLN A 134 7.16 -11.21 -13.63
CA GLN A 134 6.18 -11.26 -12.53
C GLN A 134 5.82 -9.85 -12.07
N GLN A 135 5.46 -8.99 -13.02
CA GLN A 135 5.06 -7.61 -12.74
C GLN A 135 3.54 -7.55 -12.62
N ARG A 136 3.05 -7.40 -11.40
CA ARG A 136 1.61 -7.48 -11.10
C ARG A 136 1.16 -6.42 -10.12
N VAL A 137 -0.11 -6.11 -10.23
CA VAL A 137 -0.84 -5.31 -9.26
C VAL A 137 -2.06 -6.11 -8.83
N ALA A 138 -2.31 -6.21 -7.54
CA ALA A 138 -3.57 -6.72 -7.03
C ALA A 138 -4.58 -5.57 -6.98
N LYS A 139 -5.79 -5.80 -7.49
CA LYS A 139 -6.93 -4.87 -7.51
C LYS A 139 -8.07 -5.42 -6.69
N THR A 140 -8.69 -4.57 -5.91
CA THR A 140 -9.97 -4.83 -5.21
C THR A 140 -11.03 -3.84 -5.67
N VAL A 141 -12.31 -4.25 -5.62
CA VAL A 141 -13.48 -3.39 -5.89
C VAL A 141 -14.52 -3.48 -4.77
N ASP A 142 -14.18 -4.16 -3.68
CA ASP A 142 -15.05 -4.44 -2.53
C ASP A 142 -14.40 -4.05 -1.18
N GLY A 143 -13.51 -3.05 -1.20
CA GLY A 143 -12.85 -2.56 0.01
C GLY A 143 -11.83 -3.54 0.59
N GLY A 144 -11.19 -4.34 -0.28
CA GLY A 144 -10.16 -5.29 0.10
C GLY A 144 -10.69 -6.59 0.70
N ALA A 145 -11.96 -6.96 0.45
CA ALA A 145 -12.47 -8.27 0.84
C ALA A 145 -11.99 -9.36 -0.12
N THR A 146 -11.95 -9.05 -1.42
CA THR A 146 -11.39 -9.91 -2.46
C THR A 146 -10.43 -9.15 -3.36
N TRP A 147 -9.50 -9.89 -4.01
CA TRP A 147 -8.45 -9.32 -4.84
C TRP A 147 -8.26 -10.12 -6.12
N THR A 148 -8.06 -9.40 -7.22
CA THR A 148 -7.74 -9.96 -8.53
C THR A 148 -6.40 -9.41 -8.99
N GLU A 149 -5.52 -10.27 -9.50
CA GLU A 149 -4.26 -9.83 -10.09
C GLU A 149 -4.48 -9.27 -11.50
N ILE A 150 -3.81 -8.16 -11.79
CA ILE A 150 -3.70 -7.57 -13.12
C ILE A 150 -2.24 -7.47 -13.50
N ASN A 151 -1.92 -7.76 -14.77
CA ASN A 151 -0.56 -7.58 -15.26
C ASN A 151 -0.25 -6.09 -15.37
N LEU A 152 0.91 -5.68 -14.88
CA LEU A 152 1.38 -4.31 -15.06
C LEU A 152 2.01 -4.16 -16.43
N VAL A 153 3.15 -4.82 -16.64
CA VAL A 153 3.87 -4.81 -17.90
C VAL A 153 4.69 -6.09 -18.04
N GLU A 154 4.99 -6.49 -19.27
CA GLU A 154 5.89 -7.58 -19.56
C GLU A 154 7.33 -7.08 -19.79
N GLU A 155 7.88 -6.29 -18.87
CA GLU A 155 9.25 -5.80 -18.92
C GLU A 155 10.10 -6.55 -17.89
N ALA A 156 11.09 -7.31 -18.36
CA ALA A 156 11.99 -8.04 -17.49
C ALA A 156 12.78 -7.09 -16.57
N GLY A 157 12.88 -7.43 -15.29
CA GLY A 157 13.62 -6.65 -14.30
C GLY A 157 12.91 -5.38 -13.79
N ALA A 158 11.71 -5.06 -14.26
CA ALA A 158 10.91 -4.02 -13.64
C ALA A 158 10.45 -4.52 -12.25
N ARG A 159 10.82 -3.81 -11.20
CA ARG A 159 10.32 -4.01 -9.85
C ARG A 159 9.33 -2.90 -9.56
N GLU A 160 8.15 -3.26 -9.11
CA GLU A 160 7.11 -2.33 -8.73
C GLU A 160 7.37 -1.83 -7.31
N PHE A 161 7.41 -0.52 -7.14
CA PHE A 161 7.62 0.09 -5.84
C PHE A 161 6.42 0.92 -5.39
N GLY A 162 6.38 2.20 -5.78
CA GLY A 162 5.33 3.12 -5.42
C GLY A 162 4.08 2.88 -6.26
N ILE A 163 2.92 3.12 -5.66
CA ILE A 163 1.64 3.14 -6.37
C ILE A 163 0.81 4.31 -5.85
N GLY A 164 0.12 5.01 -6.76
CA GLY A 164 -0.77 6.11 -6.41
C GLY A 164 -1.83 6.30 -7.49
N PHE A 165 -3.10 6.30 -7.08
CA PHE A 165 -4.25 6.51 -7.95
C PHE A 165 -4.92 7.83 -7.62
N ILE A 166 -5.22 8.63 -8.65
CA ILE A 166 -5.96 9.90 -8.56
C ILE A 166 -7.45 9.60 -8.38
N ASN A 167 -7.95 8.63 -9.12
CA ASN A 167 -9.31 8.10 -9.07
C ASN A 167 -9.28 6.61 -9.42
N GLU A 168 -10.44 5.97 -9.50
CA GLU A 168 -10.54 4.53 -9.74
C GLU A 168 -9.94 4.07 -11.09
N ASN A 169 -9.78 4.98 -12.07
CA ASN A 169 -9.27 4.66 -13.39
C ASN A 169 -7.85 5.19 -13.64
N HIS A 170 -7.48 6.32 -13.04
CA HIS A 170 -6.23 7.00 -13.33
C HIS A 170 -5.21 6.85 -12.21
N GLY A 171 -4.10 6.20 -12.50
CA GLY A 171 -3.07 5.94 -11.50
C GLY A 171 -1.68 5.68 -12.10
N PHE A 172 -0.71 5.57 -11.19
CA PHE A 172 0.70 5.45 -11.51
C PHE A 172 1.35 4.35 -10.67
N VAL A 173 2.30 3.65 -11.27
CA VAL A 173 3.21 2.72 -10.59
C VAL A 173 4.64 3.16 -10.88
N GLY A 174 5.43 3.34 -9.82
CA GLY A 174 6.86 3.58 -9.92
C GLY A 174 7.62 2.27 -9.92
N THR A 175 8.73 2.22 -10.66
CA THR A 175 9.60 1.05 -10.74
C THR A 175 11.06 1.41 -10.46
N LEU A 176 11.97 0.44 -10.61
CA LEU A 176 13.39 0.65 -10.41
C LEU A 176 13.98 1.65 -11.41
N ASN A 177 13.56 1.63 -12.66
CA ASN A 177 14.18 2.40 -13.76
C ASN A 177 13.23 3.39 -14.45
N SER A 178 11.94 3.34 -14.14
CA SER A 178 10.92 4.14 -14.85
C SER A 178 9.62 4.19 -14.04
N GLY A 179 8.50 4.37 -14.72
CA GLY A 179 7.16 4.23 -14.17
C GLY A 179 6.16 3.91 -15.25
N PHE A 180 4.94 3.71 -14.83
CA PHE A 180 3.82 3.38 -15.71
C PHE A 180 2.57 4.15 -15.26
N GLU A 181 1.79 4.58 -16.25
CA GLU A 181 0.50 5.24 -16.08
C GLU A 181 -0.61 4.35 -16.64
N THR A 182 -1.72 4.29 -15.94
CA THR A 182 -2.99 3.73 -16.42
C THR A 182 -4.07 4.80 -16.40
N LYS A 183 -5.01 4.74 -17.37
CA LYS A 183 -6.20 5.61 -17.45
C LYS A 183 -7.51 4.81 -17.50
N ASP A 184 -7.41 3.50 -17.34
CA ASP A 184 -8.52 2.55 -17.44
C ASP A 184 -8.58 1.57 -16.26
N GLY A 185 -8.04 1.98 -15.11
CA GLY A 185 -8.08 1.19 -13.87
C GLY A 185 -7.18 -0.04 -13.91
N GLY A 186 -6.09 0.04 -14.69
CA GLY A 186 -5.07 -1.01 -14.78
C GLY A 186 -5.32 -2.03 -15.88
N ALA A 187 -6.31 -1.82 -16.75
CA ALA A 187 -6.51 -2.70 -17.92
C ALA A 187 -5.37 -2.55 -18.92
N THR A 188 -4.87 -1.32 -19.10
CA THR A 188 -3.67 -1.02 -19.89
C THR A 188 -2.72 -0.10 -19.15
N TRP A 189 -1.44 -0.18 -19.49
CA TRP A 189 -0.38 0.63 -18.90
C TRP A 189 0.54 1.20 -19.96
N SER A 190 0.86 2.48 -19.86
CA SER A 190 1.83 3.16 -20.70
C SER A 190 3.04 3.59 -19.90
N LYS A 191 4.23 3.43 -20.48
CA LYS A 191 5.49 3.83 -19.85
C LYS A 191 5.57 5.35 -19.71
N MET A 192 6.04 5.80 -18.55
CA MET A 192 6.33 7.21 -18.29
C MET A 192 7.59 7.37 -17.45
N ASP A 193 8.19 8.55 -17.50
CA ASP A 193 9.34 8.85 -16.65
C ASP A 193 8.87 9.30 -15.26
N LEU A 194 9.08 8.43 -14.28
CA LEU A 194 8.96 8.73 -12.86
C LEU A 194 10.32 8.67 -12.15
N GLY A 195 11.41 8.78 -12.92
CA GLY A 195 12.77 8.66 -12.42
C GLY A 195 13.13 7.24 -12.02
N ARG A 196 14.16 7.13 -11.19
CA ARG A 196 14.69 5.84 -10.73
C ARG A 196 14.27 5.55 -9.29
N ALA A 197 14.04 4.26 -9.02
CA ALA A 197 13.68 3.73 -7.70
C ALA A 197 12.51 4.51 -7.07
N CYS A 198 11.44 4.73 -7.85
CA CYS A 198 10.25 5.44 -7.38
C CYS A 198 9.51 4.62 -6.32
N ASN A 199 9.90 4.81 -5.05
CA ASN A 199 9.49 3.98 -3.92
C ASN A 199 8.11 4.32 -3.38
N LYS A 200 7.64 5.54 -3.63
CA LYS A 200 6.43 6.06 -3.02
C LYS A 200 5.75 7.04 -3.94
N ILE A 201 4.44 6.85 -4.13
CA ILE A 201 3.57 7.83 -4.78
C ILE A 201 2.50 8.19 -3.77
N ARG A 202 2.29 9.49 -3.55
CA ARG A 202 1.24 10.00 -2.66
C ARG A 202 0.35 10.95 -3.43
N ILE A 203 -0.94 10.65 -3.42
CA ILE A 203 -2.00 11.50 -3.96
C ILE A 203 -2.78 12.04 -2.79
N TYR A 204 -3.07 13.31 -2.84
CA TYR A 204 -3.84 14.02 -1.82
C TYR A 204 -4.90 14.90 -2.48
N HIS A 205 -6.13 14.74 -2.04
CA HIS A 205 -7.27 15.57 -2.44
C HIS A 205 -7.60 16.55 -1.32
N THR A 206 -7.65 17.84 -1.62
CA THR A 206 -8.06 18.86 -0.64
C THR A 206 -9.58 18.91 -0.51
N LYS A 207 -10.06 19.52 0.57
CA LYS A 207 -11.50 19.76 0.76
C LYS A 207 -12.09 20.68 -0.33
N GLU A 208 -11.27 21.51 -0.96
CA GLU A 208 -11.64 22.40 -2.07
C GLU A 208 -11.58 21.72 -3.44
N GLY A 209 -11.38 20.38 -3.50
CA GLY A 209 -11.35 19.59 -4.73
C GLY A 209 -10.05 19.67 -5.52
N LYS A 210 -8.98 20.27 -4.96
CA LYS A 210 -7.66 20.25 -5.60
C LYS A 210 -6.97 18.93 -5.34
N THR A 211 -6.27 18.43 -6.36
CA THR A 211 -5.46 17.20 -6.25
C THR A 211 -3.97 17.56 -6.34
N TYR A 212 -3.20 16.98 -5.46
CA TYR A 212 -1.75 17.03 -5.46
C TYR A 212 -1.17 15.63 -5.45
N GLY A 213 -0.07 15.44 -6.17
CA GLY A 213 0.63 14.16 -6.18
C GLY A 213 2.15 14.37 -6.16
N TYR A 214 2.82 13.45 -5.47
CA TYR A 214 4.27 13.39 -5.42
C TYR A 214 4.73 11.96 -5.65
N ALA A 215 5.65 11.78 -6.60
CA ALA A 215 6.38 10.55 -6.80
C ALA A 215 7.80 10.73 -6.25
N ILE A 216 8.23 9.81 -5.40
CA ILE A 216 9.47 9.92 -4.61
C ILE A 216 10.32 8.68 -4.85
N GLY A 217 11.52 8.91 -5.34
CA GLY A 217 12.58 7.92 -5.55
C GLY A 217 13.94 8.58 -5.35
N LEU A 218 14.88 8.37 -6.26
CA LEU A 218 16.13 9.16 -6.31
C LEU A 218 15.84 10.63 -6.63
N ASN A 219 14.74 10.89 -7.33
CA ASN A 219 14.21 12.20 -7.63
C ASN A 219 12.84 12.38 -6.97
N VAL A 220 12.39 13.62 -6.87
CA VAL A 220 11.04 13.97 -6.44
C VAL A 220 10.33 14.66 -7.58
N PHE A 221 9.23 14.09 -8.02
CA PHE A 221 8.35 14.66 -9.03
C PHE A 221 7.06 15.12 -8.39
N LYS A 222 6.63 16.32 -8.76
CA LYS A 222 5.30 16.83 -8.43
C LYS A 222 4.41 16.63 -9.64
N LEU A 223 3.28 15.98 -9.45
CA LEU A 223 2.23 15.90 -10.46
C LEU A 223 1.55 17.28 -10.52
N SER A 224 1.61 17.95 -11.67
CA SER A 224 1.22 19.36 -11.79
C SER A 224 -0.03 19.60 -12.65
N LYS A 225 -0.55 18.57 -13.34
CA LYS A 225 -1.79 18.65 -14.15
C LYS A 225 -2.51 17.31 -14.07
N PHE A 226 -3.80 17.36 -13.77
CA PHE A 226 -4.72 16.23 -13.73
C PHE A 226 -5.87 16.46 -14.68
#